data_24b6a0298fabfd9eeae0672d76812a40
#
_entry.id   24b6a0298fabfd9eeae0672d76812a40
#
_cell.length_a   1.000
_cell.length_b   1.000
_cell.length_c   1.000
_cell.angle_alpha   90.00
_cell.angle_beta   90.00
_cell.angle_gamma   90.00
#
_symmetry.space_group_name_H-M   'P 1'
#
loop_
_entity.id
_entity.type
_entity.pdbx_description
1 polymer ?
#
loop_
_entity_poly.entity_id
_entity_poly.type
_entity_poly.pdbx_seq_one_letter_code
_entity_poly.pdbx_strand_id
1 'polypeptide(L)'
;MKTFQDLQKAGNIERFIFEAIDEHKGSEMYRMAKEGTDYSTGRNTAITSFKKLLYTLTGEAVPDNFSANHKCASNFLYRLTCQLSSYLLSNGVIFEQGKTKDKIDADLDTKLLLAAQHSLSEGVVFGFWNLDKIQYFMATEFVPLYDEETGALRAGIRFWQIASNKPIRATLYEEDGYTEYRKDGNQIGVLQGKRAYVLNTVSSKADGLQIVSGQNYESFPIVPLYANTYKQSELVPIKSQIDAYDLIKSGFANDLDDASMIYWTINNAGGMNDVDLAKFVERIKVVKAAAVDDDAKAEAHTIDVPYQSREAYLNRLEKDIIKDFMGLDAEKIQGGNVTATQIKAAYEPLSEKADRFEAQIIQHLLAILKLAGIEDYPKFRRSQMSNELEQTQMVMQCANILDTQTILEHLPFLTVDEVPAILERLEKEEADRMPFEDEKQGGSDNGTE
;
A
#
# COMPACT_ATOMS: atom_id res chain seq x y z
N MET A 1 16.62 -4.42 -19.70
CA MET A 1 16.86 -3.62 -18.48
C MET A 1 18.34 -3.58 -18.23
N LYS A 2 18.94 -2.40 -18.09
CA LYS A 2 20.37 -2.22 -17.84
C LYS A 2 20.80 -2.90 -16.55
N THR A 3 22.04 -3.38 -16.49
CA THR A 3 22.61 -4.14 -15.39
C THR A 3 23.76 -3.38 -14.72
N PHE A 4 24.28 -3.91 -13.63
CA PHE A 4 25.47 -3.37 -12.98
C PHE A 4 26.71 -3.49 -13.88
N GLN A 5 26.85 -4.58 -14.64
CA GLN A 5 27.93 -4.77 -15.60
C GLN A 5 27.86 -3.77 -16.76
N ASP A 6 26.66 -3.40 -17.20
CA ASP A 6 26.50 -2.35 -18.21
C ASP A 6 26.97 -0.98 -17.70
N LEU A 7 26.70 -0.67 -16.41
CA LEU A 7 27.20 0.55 -15.77
C LEU A 7 28.73 0.57 -15.75
N GLN A 8 29.37 -0.55 -15.39
CA GLN A 8 30.82 -0.64 -15.33
C GLN A 8 31.49 -0.50 -16.71
N LYS A 9 30.84 -0.97 -17.78
CA LYS A 9 31.30 -0.88 -19.16
C LYS A 9 30.95 0.45 -19.84
N ALA A 10 30.17 1.32 -19.18
CA ALA A 10 29.69 2.56 -19.78
C ALA A 10 30.82 3.56 -19.99
N GLY A 11 31.09 3.93 -21.24
CA GLY A 11 32.08 4.97 -21.58
C GLY A 11 31.58 6.39 -21.24
N ASN A 12 30.28 6.60 -21.14
CA ASN A 12 29.64 7.85 -20.74
C ASN A 12 28.51 7.55 -19.74
N ILE A 13 28.80 7.77 -18.45
CA ILE A 13 27.88 7.48 -17.35
C ILE A 13 26.65 8.39 -17.39
N GLU A 14 26.80 9.66 -17.74
CA GLU A 14 25.69 10.61 -17.79
C GLU A 14 24.62 10.15 -18.79
N ARG A 15 25.04 9.74 -19.98
CA ARG A 15 24.16 9.21 -21.01
C ARG A 15 23.53 7.87 -20.58
N PHE A 16 24.34 6.97 -20.01
CA PHE A 16 23.89 5.68 -19.51
C PHE A 16 22.72 5.82 -18.53
N ILE A 17 22.81 6.76 -17.58
CA ILE A 17 21.79 6.95 -16.55
C ILE A 17 20.43 7.26 -17.17
N PHE A 18 20.37 8.19 -18.12
CA PHE A 18 19.09 8.57 -18.71
C PHE A 18 18.56 7.53 -19.70
N GLU A 19 19.44 6.78 -20.39
CA GLU A 19 19.06 5.60 -21.16
C GLU A 19 18.47 4.49 -20.25
N ALA A 20 19.10 4.25 -19.09
CA ALA A 20 18.59 3.28 -18.12
C ALA A 20 17.23 3.67 -17.55
N ILE A 21 17.00 4.96 -17.29
CA ILE A 21 15.69 5.48 -16.84
C ILE A 21 14.62 5.27 -17.94
N ASP A 22 14.93 5.61 -19.18
CA ASP A 22 13.99 5.48 -20.30
C ASP A 22 13.66 4.01 -20.58
N GLU A 23 14.65 3.11 -20.51
CA GLU A 23 14.47 1.67 -20.63
C GLU A 23 13.63 1.10 -19.45
N HIS A 24 13.91 1.56 -18.23
CA HIS A 24 13.15 1.15 -17.05
C HIS A 24 11.67 1.51 -17.16
N LYS A 25 11.33 2.70 -17.67
CA LYS A 25 9.93 3.10 -17.90
C LYS A 25 9.19 2.17 -18.86
N GLY A 26 9.91 1.47 -19.75
CA GLY A 26 9.38 0.42 -20.61
C GLY A 26 9.37 -0.98 -20.00
N SER A 27 9.97 -1.18 -18.82
CA SER A 27 10.11 -2.49 -18.18
C SER A 27 8.80 -3.01 -17.61
N GLU A 28 8.72 -4.32 -17.40
CA GLU A 28 7.59 -4.97 -16.75
C GLU A 28 7.42 -4.51 -15.29
N MET A 29 8.51 -4.35 -14.55
CA MET A 29 8.51 -3.83 -13.18
C MET A 29 7.85 -2.46 -13.10
N TYR A 30 8.25 -1.52 -13.97
CA TYR A 30 7.67 -0.18 -13.99
C TYR A 30 6.18 -0.19 -14.37
N ARG A 31 5.81 -0.99 -15.37
CA ARG A 31 4.39 -1.10 -15.80
C ARG A 31 3.52 -1.69 -14.70
N MET A 32 3.99 -2.76 -14.04
CA MET A 32 3.31 -3.39 -12.91
C MET A 32 3.15 -2.42 -11.73
N ALA A 33 4.21 -1.70 -11.36
CA ALA A 33 4.18 -0.72 -10.28
C ALA A 33 3.22 0.44 -10.58
N LYS A 34 3.26 0.97 -11.80
CA LYS A 34 2.35 2.03 -12.24
C LYS A 34 0.89 1.56 -12.23
N GLU A 35 0.63 0.37 -12.73
CA GLU A 35 -0.71 -0.21 -12.72
C GLU A 35 -1.22 -0.43 -11.29
N GLY A 36 -0.38 -0.98 -10.39
CA GLY A 36 -0.70 -1.11 -8.97
C GLY A 36 -1.03 0.23 -8.30
N THR A 37 -0.26 1.28 -8.58
CA THR A 37 -0.54 2.63 -8.12
C THR A 37 -1.86 3.18 -8.68
N ASP A 38 -2.14 2.96 -9.97
CA ASP A 38 -3.38 3.41 -10.60
C ASP A 38 -4.61 2.73 -9.96
N TYR A 39 -4.56 1.41 -9.71
CA TYR A 39 -5.64 0.68 -9.03
C TYR A 39 -5.77 1.03 -7.54
N SER A 40 -4.69 1.38 -6.87
CA SER A 40 -4.74 1.86 -5.48
C SER A 40 -5.31 3.27 -5.34
N THR A 41 -5.31 4.06 -6.42
CA THR A 41 -5.81 5.44 -6.44
C THR A 41 -7.13 5.60 -7.18
N GLY A 42 -7.83 4.50 -7.50
CA GLY A 42 -9.13 4.52 -8.17
C GLY A 42 -9.06 4.91 -9.65
N ARG A 43 -7.90 4.75 -10.28
CA ARG A 43 -7.68 4.99 -11.71
C ARG A 43 -7.55 3.68 -12.49
N ASN A 44 -8.43 2.73 -12.20
CA ASN A 44 -8.42 1.39 -12.80
C ASN A 44 -8.41 1.47 -14.33
N THR A 45 -7.36 0.95 -14.94
CA THR A 45 -7.06 1.18 -16.36
C THR A 45 -8.12 0.62 -17.28
N ALA A 46 -8.71 -0.54 -16.96
CA ALA A 46 -9.74 -1.17 -17.78
C ALA A 46 -10.97 -0.27 -17.96
N ILE A 47 -11.51 0.30 -16.87
CA ILE A 47 -12.69 1.16 -16.95
C ILE A 47 -12.37 2.58 -17.39
N THR A 48 -11.25 3.15 -16.96
CA THR A 48 -10.89 4.53 -17.34
C THR A 48 -10.58 4.67 -18.84
N SER A 49 -9.97 3.65 -19.44
CA SER A 49 -9.69 3.59 -20.88
C SER A 49 -10.84 3.05 -21.72
N PHE A 50 -11.89 2.50 -21.09
CA PHE A 50 -13.04 1.94 -21.81
C PHE A 50 -13.73 3.00 -22.68
N LYS A 51 -13.99 2.65 -23.95
CA LYS A 51 -14.71 3.48 -24.91
C LYS A 51 -15.96 2.73 -25.35
N LYS A 52 -17.14 3.34 -25.15
CA LYS A 52 -18.40 2.85 -25.72
C LYS A 52 -18.36 3.15 -27.20
N LEU A 53 -18.65 2.16 -28.04
CA LEU A 53 -18.61 2.29 -29.49
C LEU A 53 -20.01 2.12 -30.07
N LEU A 54 -20.34 2.95 -31.08
CA LEU A 54 -21.48 2.78 -31.97
C LEU A 54 -20.96 2.28 -33.33
N TYR A 55 -21.71 1.41 -33.94
CA TYR A 55 -21.43 0.95 -35.30
C TYR A 55 -22.31 1.69 -36.29
N THR A 56 -21.68 2.31 -37.27
CA THR A 56 -22.37 2.96 -38.39
C THR A 56 -23.07 1.91 -39.27
N LEU A 57 -23.95 2.33 -40.14
CA LEU A 57 -24.60 1.45 -41.15
C LEU A 57 -23.59 0.75 -42.05
N THR A 58 -22.39 1.32 -42.21
CA THR A 58 -21.26 0.75 -42.96
C THR A 58 -20.41 -0.21 -42.17
N GLY A 59 -20.70 -0.40 -40.84
CA GLY A 59 -19.95 -1.28 -39.93
C GLY A 59 -18.71 -0.65 -39.32
N GLU A 60 -18.48 0.65 -39.51
CA GLU A 60 -17.38 1.37 -38.86
C GLU A 60 -17.71 1.65 -37.39
N ALA A 61 -16.73 1.39 -36.50
CA ALA A 61 -16.85 1.68 -35.09
C ALA A 61 -16.49 3.14 -34.82
N VAL A 62 -17.42 3.90 -34.27
CA VAL A 62 -17.22 5.29 -33.86
C VAL A 62 -17.48 5.45 -32.36
N PRO A 63 -16.77 6.35 -31.63
CA PRO A 63 -17.04 6.59 -30.23
C PRO A 63 -18.48 7.06 -30.00
N ASP A 64 -19.16 6.43 -29.03
CA ASP A 64 -20.50 6.88 -28.62
C ASP A 64 -20.34 8.04 -27.62
N ASN A 65 -20.67 9.23 -28.08
CA ASN A 65 -20.69 10.46 -27.30
C ASN A 65 -22.10 10.88 -26.85
N PHE A 66 -23.13 10.09 -27.18
CA PHE A 66 -24.53 10.41 -26.91
C PHE A 66 -25.14 9.66 -25.74
N SER A 67 -24.77 8.39 -25.57
CA SER A 67 -25.24 7.57 -24.45
C SER A 67 -24.45 7.83 -23.19
N ALA A 68 -25.05 7.53 -22.03
CA ALA A 68 -24.35 7.55 -20.75
C ALA A 68 -23.11 6.64 -20.78
N ASN A 69 -22.01 7.11 -20.24
CA ASN A 69 -20.75 6.38 -20.16
C ASN A 69 -20.11 6.61 -18.79
N HIS A 70 -20.79 6.12 -17.75
CA HIS A 70 -20.30 6.15 -16.37
C HIS A 70 -19.05 5.27 -16.24
N LYS A 71 -18.08 5.76 -15.48
CA LYS A 71 -16.82 5.06 -15.19
C LYS A 71 -16.64 4.92 -13.70
N CYS A 72 -17.21 3.85 -13.15
CA CYS A 72 -17.24 3.58 -11.72
C CYS A 72 -16.07 2.67 -11.35
N ALA A 73 -14.89 3.23 -11.12
CA ALA A 73 -13.74 2.48 -10.62
C ALA A 73 -13.97 2.06 -9.15
N SER A 74 -13.61 0.82 -8.83
CA SER A 74 -13.59 0.30 -7.46
C SER A 74 -12.22 0.52 -6.82
N ASN A 75 -12.15 0.43 -5.49
CA ASN A 75 -10.92 0.62 -4.72
C ASN A 75 -10.52 -0.65 -3.94
N PHE A 76 -10.72 -1.83 -4.55
CA PHE A 76 -10.45 -3.11 -3.89
C PHE A 76 -8.99 -3.25 -3.49
N LEU A 77 -8.05 -2.94 -4.39
CA LEU A 77 -6.62 -3.11 -4.12
C LEU A 77 -6.19 -2.30 -2.90
N TYR A 78 -6.54 -1.01 -2.85
CA TYR A 78 -6.21 -0.16 -1.72
C TYR A 78 -6.80 -0.70 -0.40
N ARG A 79 -8.09 -1.06 -0.42
CA ARG A 79 -8.78 -1.58 0.76
C ARG A 79 -8.11 -2.85 1.30
N LEU A 80 -7.77 -3.78 0.40
CA LEU A 80 -7.19 -5.07 0.77
C LEU A 80 -5.72 -4.95 1.20
N THR A 81 -4.93 -4.09 0.55
CA THR A 81 -3.54 -3.83 0.95
C THR A 81 -3.47 -3.09 2.28
N CYS A 82 -4.38 -2.13 2.53
CA CYS A 82 -4.52 -1.50 3.84
C CYS A 82 -4.89 -2.51 4.93
N GLN A 83 -5.83 -3.42 4.63
CA GLN A 83 -6.25 -4.46 5.58
C GLN A 83 -5.07 -5.35 5.99
N LEU A 84 -4.29 -5.85 5.02
CA LEU A 84 -3.14 -6.72 5.28
C LEU A 84 -2.02 -5.98 6.04
N SER A 85 -1.65 -4.79 5.58
CA SER A 85 -0.57 -4.01 6.20
C SER A 85 -0.94 -3.55 7.61
N SER A 86 -2.19 -3.11 7.85
CA SER A 86 -2.65 -2.73 9.19
C SER A 86 -2.77 -3.94 10.11
N TYR A 87 -3.23 -5.10 9.61
CA TYR A 87 -3.30 -6.33 10.38
C TYR A 87 -1.93 -6.73 10.94
N LEU A 88 -0.87 -6.54 10.14
CA LEU A 88 0.49 -6.92 10.51
C LEU A 88 1.25 -5.83 11.28
N LEU A 89 1.09 -4.55 10.91
CA LEU A 89 2.00 -3.47 11.33
C LEU A 89 1.35 -2.39 12.20
N SER A 90 0.04 -2.40 12.47
CA SER A 90 -0.60 -1.34 13.25
C SER A 90 -0.11 -1.25 14.70
N ASN A 91 0.40 -2.35 15.25
CA ASN A 91 1.01 -2.37 16.59
C ASN A 91 2.51 -2.05 16.57
N GLY A 92 3.06 -1.67 15.42
CA GLY A 92 4.48 -1.39 15.24
C GLY A 92 5.38 -2.62 15.23
N VAL A 93 6.68 -2.40 15.06
CA VAL A 93 7.72 -3.42 15.13
C VAL A 93 8.25 -3.48 16.54
N ILE A 94 8.44 -4.67 17.07
CA ILE A 94 9.00 -4.91 18.40
C ILE A 94 10.41 -5.47 18.22
N PHE A 95 11.39 -4.89 18.91
CA PHE A 95 12.76 -5.36 18.95
C PHE A 95 13.10 -5.85 20.35
N GLU A 96 14.00 -6.82 20.47
CA GLU A 96 14.44 -7.32 21.77
C GLU A 96 15.21 -6.26 22.57
N GLN A 97 15.97 -5.40 21.85
CA GLN A 97 16.66 -4.26 22.44
C GLN A 97 15.81 -3.01 22.28
N GLY A 98 15.29 -2.46 23.37
CA GLY A 98 14.31 -1.37 23.36
C GLY A 98 14.75 -0.05 22.70
N LYS A 99 16.04 0.12 22.32
CA LYS A 99 16.57 1.34 21.67
C LYS A 99 16.90 1.15 20.19
N THR A 100 16.55 0.02 19.60
CA THR A 100 16.87 -0.29 18.19
C THR A 100 16.14 0.62 17.23
N LYS A 101 14.86 0.92 17.48
CA LYS A 101 14.09 1.87 16.66
C LYS A 101 14.75 3.24 16.57
N ASP A 102 15.13 3.82 17.71
CA ASP A 102 15.75 5.15 17.76
C ASP A 102 17.07 5.22 16.99
N LYS A 103 17.78 4.11 16.88
CA LYS A 103 19.04 4.04 16.12
C LYS A 103 18.85 3.88 14.63
N ILE A 104 17.73 3.29 14.20
CA ILE A 104 17.44 3.04 12.77
C ILE A 104 16.64 4.21 12.19
N ASP A 105 15.50 4.51 12.80
CA ASP A 105 14.58 5.56 12.40
C ASP A 105 13.50 5.78 13.47
N ALA A 106 13.39 6.97 14.02
CA ALA A 106 12.37 7.29 15.02
C ALA A 106 10.92 7.12 14.50
N ASP A 107 10.73 7.29 13.17
CA ASP A 107 9.44 7.13 12.49
C ASP A 107 9.28 5.78 11.79
N LEU A 108 10.05 4.76 12.18
CA LEU A 108 10.13 3.46 11.51
C LEU A 108 8.74 2.86 11.27
N ASP A 109 7.88 2.82 12.28
CA ASP A 109 6.59 2.13 12.20
C ASP A 109 5.68 2.76 11.12
N THR A 110 5.58 4.09 11.10
CA THR A 110 4.79 4.80 10.10
C THR A 110 5.34 4.62 8.69
N LYS A 111 6.65 4.75 8.53
CA LYS A 111 7.31 4.61 7.23
C LYS A 111 7.23 3.18 6.70
N LEU A 112 7.42 2.19 7.57
CA LEU A 112 7.32 0.78 7.20
C LEU A 112 5.90 0.39 6.82
N LEU A 113 4.88 0.89 7.54
CA LEU A 113 3.47 0.66 7.18
C LEU A 113 3.17 1.18 5.77
N LEU A 114 3.58 2.41 5.45
CA LEU A 114 3.40 2.98 4.11
C LEU A 114 4.21 2.23 3.05
N ALA A 115 5.46 1.89 3.33
CA ALA A 115 6.29 1.11 2.43
C ALA A 115 5.70 -0.29 2.16
N ALA A 116 5.13 -0.93 3.18
CA ALA A 116 4.42 -2.19 3.04
C ALA A 116 3.21 -2.08 2.11
N GLN A 117 2.38 -1.04 2.26
CA GLN A 117 1.25 -0.79 1.36
C GLN A 117 1.70 -0.59 -0.08
N HIS A 118 2.75 0.20 -0.30
CA HIS A 118 3.31 0.41 -1.63
C HIS A 118 3.93 -0.86 -2.20
N SER A 119 4.66 -1.64 -1.40
CA SER A 119 5.24 -2.90 -1.89
C SER A 119 4.17 -3.89 -2.34
N LEU A 120 3.07 -4.03 -1.57
CA LEU A 120 1.93 -4.86 -1.93
C LEU A 120 1.25 -4.40 -3.23
N SER A 121 1.14 -3.08 -3.43
CA SER A 121 0.52 -2.52 -4.63
C SER A 121 1.44 -2.55 -5.84
N GLU A 122 2.73 -2.26 -5.68
CA GLU A 122 3.70 -2.08 -6.76
C GLU A 122 4.57 -3.32 -7.02
N GLY A 123 4.57 -4.29 -6.08
CA GLY A 123 5.40 -5.49 -6.13
C GLY A 123 6.73 -5.36 -5.38
N VAL A 124 7.33 -4.17 -5.34
CA VAL A 124 8.57 -3.87 -4.63
C VAL A 124 8.69 -2.39 -4.31
N VAL A 125 9.30 -2.07 -3.17
CA VAL A 125 9.85 -0.75 -2.82
C VAL A 125 11.29 -0.91 -2.35
N PHE A 126 12.07 0.16 -2.46
CA PHE A 126 13.50 0.15 -2.15
C PHE A 126 13.77 1.05 -0.96
N GLY A 127 14.22 0.48 0.15
CA GLY A 127 14.57 1.23 1.36
C GLY A 127 16.05 1.62 1.35
N PHE A 128 16.33 2.92 1.36
CA PHE A 128 17.66 3.47 1.55
C PHE A 128 17.85 3.86 3.02
N TRP A 129 18.75 3.19 3.71
CA TRP A 129 19.13 3.58 5.07
C TRP A 129 20.20 4.68 5.04
N ASN A 130 19.85 5.84 5.59
CA ASN A 130 20.73 7.02 5.64
C ASN A 130 21.08 7.35 7.09
N LEU A 131 21.87 6.49 7.72
CA LEU A 131 22.43 6.59 9.08
C LEU A 131 21.39 6.58 10.21
N ASP A 132 20.44 7.49 10.21
CA ASP A 132 19.45 7.71 11.28
C ASP A 132 18.01 7.62 10.80
N LYS A 133 17.81 7.36 9.50
CA LYS A 133 16.48 7.30 8.88
C LYS A 133 16.46 6.45 7.63
N ILE A 134 15.28 5.92 7.35
CA ILE A 134 15.01 5.17 6.12
C ILE A 134 14.22 6.05 5.15
N GLN A 135 14.64 6.07 3.89
CA GLN A 135 13.91 6.66 2.77
C GLN A 135 13.46 5.54 1.84
N TYR A 136 12.18 5.50 1.53
CA TYR A 136 11.64 4.52 0.60
C TYR A 136 11.48 5.12 -0.79
N PHE A 137 11.95 4.41 -1.81
CA PHE A 137 11.81 4.75 -3.23
C PHE A 137 10.86 3.76 -3.88
N MET A 138 9.88 4.28 -4.61
CA MET A 138 8.92 3.47 -5.34
C MET A 138 9.57 2.86 -6.60
N ALA A 139 9.08 1.74 -7.08
CA ALA A 139 9.57 1.12 -8.30
C ALA A 139 9.39 2.03 -9.54
N THR A 140 8.49 3.00 -9.48
CA THR A 140 8.27 4.01 -10.53
C THR A 140 9.32 5.14 -10.55
N GLU A 141 10.12 5.28 -9.48
CA GLU A 141 11.13 6.34 -9.35
C GLU A 141 12.55 5.79 -9.09
N PHE A 142 12.73 4.47 -9.15
CA PHE A 142 14.01 3.82 -8.89
C PHE A 142 14.32 2.73 -9.91
N VAL A 143 15.48 2.84 -10.56
CA VAL A 143 16.03 1.85 -11.50
C VAL A 143 17.00 0.97 -10.73
N PRO A 144 16.67 -0.28 -10.42
CA PRO A 144 17.61 -1.20 -9.81
C PRO A 144 18.60 -1.74 -10.84
N LEU A 145 19.90 -1.75 -10.49
CA LEU A 145 20.96 -2.32 -11.29
C LEU A 145 21.48 -3.58 -10.61
N TYR A 146 21.00 -4.72 -11.08
CA TYR A 146 21.37 -6.02 -10.55
C TYR A 146 22.66 -6.53 -11.18
N ASP A 147 23.42 -7.27 -10.41
CA ASP A 147 24.56 -8.04 -10.88
C ASP A 147 24.06 -9.25 -11.69
N GLU A 148 24.61 -9.45 -12.88
CA GLU A 148 24.16 -10.50 -13.83
C GLU A 148 24.46 -11.91 -13.33
N GLU A 149 25.52 -12.10 -12.54
CA GLU A 149 25.96 -13.41 -12.07
C GLU A 149 25.26 -13.83 -10.78
N THR A 150 25.11 -12.88 -9.85
CA THR A 150 24.58 -13.17 -8.49
C THR A 150 23.12 -12.79 -8.32
N GLY A 151 22.57 -11.94 -9.21
CA GLY A 151 21.24 -11.37 -9.05
C GLY A 151 21.12 -10.36 -7.90
N ALA A 152 22.24 -9.99 -7.26
CA ALA A 152 22.24 -9.04 -6.16
C ALA A 152 22.09 -7.59 -6.66
N LEU A 153 21.41 -6.76 -5.90
CA LEU A 153 21.31 -5.32 -6.15
C LEU A 153 22.65 -4.66 -5.76
N ARG A 154 23.38 -4.10 -6.73
CA ARG A 154 24.73 -3.53 -6.53
C ARG A 154 24.81 -2.03 -6.77
N ALA A 155 23.87 -1.48 -7.55
CA ALA A 155 23.75 -0.05 -7.78
C ALA A 155 22.28 0.29 -8.08
N GLY A 156 21.93 1.58 -8.08
CA GLY A 156 20.59 2.00 -8.43
C GLY A 156 20.52 3.47 -8.78
N ILE A 157 19.51 3.84 -9.58
CA ILE A 157 19.30 5.21 -10.01
C ILE A 157 17.92 5.66 -9.52
N ARG A 158 17.89 6.57 -8.55
CA ARG A 158 16.68 7.29 -8.21
C ARG A 158 16.47 8.44 -9.17
N PHE A 159 15.26 8.62 -9.68
CA PHE A 159 14.93 9.72 -10.57
C PHE A 159 13.58 10.33 -10.24
N TRP A 160 13.45 11.64 -10.48
CA TRP A 160 12.18 12.36 -10.29
C TRP A 160 12.13 13.61 -11.16
N GLN A 161 10.92 14.06 -11.40
CA GLN A 161 10.63 15.31 -12.12
C GLN A 161 9.45 15.99 -11.43
N ILE A 162 9.65 17.24 -10.96
CA ILE A 162 8.63 17.97 -10.20
C ILE A 162 7.46 18.37 -11.10
N ALA A 163 7.76 18.73 -12.34
CA ALA A 163 6.75 19.09 -13.36
C ALA A 163 7.33 18.80 -14.75
N SER A 164 6.45 18.58 -15.74
CA SER A 164 6.85 18.21 -17.11
C SER A 164 7.78 19.22 -17.81
N ASN A 165 7.71 20.49 -17.40
CA ASN A 165 8.57 21.59 -17.90
C ASN A 165 9.82 21.82 -17.04
N LYS A 166 10.09 20.98 -16.06
CA LYS A 166 11.28 21.07 -15.18
C LYS A 166 12.29 19.99 -15.51
N PRO A 167 13.57 20.20 -15.18
CA PRO A 167 14.61 19.21 -15.42
C PRO A 167 14.33 17.90 -14.67
N ILE A 168 14.70 16.79 -15.30
CA ILE A 168 14.75 15.49 -14.61
C ILE A 168 16.00 15.49 -13.72
N ARG A 169 15.82 15.09 -12.48
CA ARG A 169 16.90 14.84 -11.52
C ARG A 169 17.11 13.35 -11.41
N ALA A 170 18.35 12.94 -11.29
CA ALA A 170 18.73 11.55 -11.07
C ALA A 170 19.88 11.48 -10.08
N THR A 171 19.85 10.50 -9.19
CA THR A 171 20.94 10.18 -8.26
C THR A 171 21.35 8.74 -8.50
N LEU A 172 22.59 8.54 -8.91
CA LEU A 172 23.21 7.21 -8.99
C LEU A 172 23.77 6.86 -7.62
N TYR A 173 23.32 5.76 -7.06
CA TYR A 173 23.82 5.14 -5.84
C TYR A 173 24.70 3.95 -6.23
N GLU A 174 25.90 3.91 -5.66
CA GLU A 174 26.89 2.84 -5.81
C GLU A 174 27.38 2.41 -4.42
N GLU A 175 28.18 1.37 -4.30
CA GLU A 175 28.71 0.92 -2.98
C GLU A 175 29.66 1.96 -2.35
N ASP A 176 30.39 2.70 -3.19
CA ASP A 176 31.42 3.67 -2.80
C ASP A 176 30.94 5.13 -2.79
N GLY A 177 29.62 5.36 -2.85
CA GLY A 177 29.03 6.70 -2.77
C GLY A 177 27.91 6.95 -3.77
N TYR A 178 27.51 8.21 -3.89
CA TYR A 178 26.45 8.63 -4.79
C TYR A 178 26.84 9.87 -5.59
N THR A 179 26.24 9.99 -6.79
CA THR A 179 26.47 11.10 -7.73
C THR A 179 25.14 11.66 -8.21
N GLU A 180 24.99 12.98 -8.27
CA GLU A 180 23.76 13.64 -8.69
C GLU A 180 23.86 14.18 -10.12
N TYR A 181 22.83 13.93 -10.91
CA TYR A 181 22.72 14.31 -12.32
C TYR A 181 21.47 15.14 -12.59
N ARG A 182 21.54 15.91 -13.67
CA ARG A 182 20.43 16.73 -14.17
C ARG A 182 20.34 16.57 -15.68
N LYS A 183 19.10 16.43 -16.19
CA LYS A 183 18.77 16.50 -17.61
C LYS A 183 17.77 17.63 -17.83
N ASP A 184 18.14 18.59 -18.66
CA ASP A 184 17.31 19.74 -19.06
C ASP A 184 17.19 19.76 -20.59
N GLY A 185 16.06 19.29 -21.11
CA GLY A 185 15.91 19.00 -22.54
C GLY A 185 16.96 17.99 -23.00
N ASN A 186 17.84 18.41 -23.91
CA ASN A 186 18.94 17.58 -24.42
C ASN A 186 20.26 17.77 -23.65
N GLN A 187 20.31 18.71 -22.71
CA GLN A 187 21.53 18.94 -21.93
C GLN A 187 21.54 18.02 -20.71
N ILE A 188 22.57 17.19 -20.63
CA ILE A 188 22.83 16.29 -19.52
C ILE A 188 24.12 16.74 -18.85
N GLY A 189 24.17 16.73 -17.53
CA GLY A 189 25.36 17.07 -16.78
C GLY A 189 25.31 16.61 -15.33
N VAL A 190 26.49 16.53 -14.74
CA VAL A 190 26.67 16.25 -13.31
C VAL A 190 26.27 17.51 -12.54
N LEU A 191 25.30 17.37 -11.63
CA LEU A 191 24.92 18.43 -10.70
C LEU A 191 25.90 18.48 -9.53
N GLN A 192 26.26 17.31 -9.03
CA GLN A 192 27.17 17.12 -7.93
C GLN A 192 28.01 15.87 -8.15
N GLY A 193 29.35 16.02 -8.06
CA GLY A 193 30.29 14.91 -8.16
C GLY A 193 30.13 13.88 -7.05
N LYS A 194 30.74 12.71 -7.22
CA LYS A 194 30.62 11.58 -6.30
C LYS A 194 30.98 11.96 -4.88
N ARG A 195 30.10 11.60 -3.94
CA ARG A 195 30.23 11.80 -2.49
C ARG A 195 30.09 10.48 -1.76
N ALA A 196 30.84 10.34 -0.68
CA ALA A 196 30.64 9.24 0.28
C ALA A 196 29.31 9.45 1.04
N TYR A 197 28.74 8.34 1.52
CA TYR A 197 27.48 8.37 2.28
C TYR A 197 27.65 9.02 3.66
N VAL A 198 28.76 8.78 4.34
CA VAL A 198 29.09 9.31 5.66
C VAL A 198 30.19 10.34 5.53
N LEU A 199 29.92 11.58 5.87
CA LEU A 199 30.90 12.65 5.90
C LEU A 199 31.32 12.93 7.35
N ASN A 200 32.53 12.55 7.70
CA ASN A 200 33.13 12.90 9.00
C ASN A 200 33.87 14.24 8.87
N THR A 201 33.39 15.27 9.56
CA THR A 201 34.05 16.57 9.62
C THR A 201 34.94 16.62 10.84
N VAL A 202 36.25 16.59 10.66
CA VAL A 202 37.22 16.83 11.75
C VAL A 202 37.59 18.31 11.70
N SER A 203 37.08 19.11 12.63
CA SER A 203 37.50 20.51 12.79
C SER A 203 38.76 20.56 13.65
N SER A 204 39.91 20.89 13.09
CA SER A 204 41.09 21.26 13.88
C SER A 204 40.97 22.73 14.29
N LYS A 205 40.93 23.02 15.59
CA LYS A 205 40.81 24.37 16.13
C LYS A 205 42.05 25.28 15.89
N ALA A 206 43.16 24.71 15.41
CA ALA A 206 44.42 25.46 15.30
C ALA A 206 44.61 26.19 13.97
N ASP A 207 44.09 25.68 12.82
CA ASP A 207 44.41 26.26 11.51
C ASP A 207 43.21 26.43 10.54
N GLY A 208 41.98 26.32 11.00
CA GLY A 208 40.81 26.49 10.13
C GLY A 208 40.68 25.41 9.03
N LEU A 209 41.49 24.37 9.03
CA LEU A 209 41.44 23.27 8.08
C LEU A 209 40.30 22.30 8.48
N GLN A 210 39.25 22.24 7.66
CA GLN A 210 38.26 21.18 7.75
C GLN A 210 38.73 19.99 6.92
N ILE A 211 39.15 18.92 7.58
CA ILE A 211 39.40 17.64 6.91
C ILE A 211 38.07 16.89 6.89
N VAL A 212 37.46 16.76 5.72
CA VAL A 212 36.28 15.94 5.48
C VAL A 212 36.76 14.57 5.03
N SER A 213 36.69 13.57 5.92
CA SER A 213 36.90 12.17 5.54
C SER A 213 35.55 11.55 5.22
N GLY A 214 35.43 10.89 4.05
CA GLY A 214 34.24 10.14 3.67
C GLY A 214 34.39 8.67 4.04
N GLN A 215 33.31 8.08 4.57
CA GLN A 215 33.18 6.64 4.77
C GLN A 215 31.94 6.14 4.01
N ASN A 216 32.00 4.90 3.58
CA ASN A 216 30.88 4.22 2.93
C ASN A 216 30.42 3.04 3.76
N TYR A 217 29.25 2.50 3.46
CA TYR A 217 28.75 1.28 4.06
C TYR A 217 29.60 0.07 3.62
N GLU A 218 29.56 -1.01 4.39
CA GLU A 218 30.22 -2.26 4.01
C GLU A 218 29.60 -2.95 2.80
N SER A 219 28.34 -2.62 2.50
CA SER A 219 27.59 -3.12 1.35
C SER A 219 26.66 -2.05 0.80
N PHE A 220 26.07 -2.30 -0.36
CA PHE A 220 25.14 -1.36 -1.00
C PHE A 220 23.98 -1.00 -0.07
N PRO A 221 23.71 0.31 0.21
CA PRO A 221 22.83 0.74 1.31
C PRO A 221 21.33 0.75 0.96
N ILE A 222 20.95 0.23 -0.19
CA ILE A 222 19.53 0.16 -0.62
C ILE A 222 19.07 -1.29 -0.61
N VAL A 223 18.00 -1.56 0.13
CA VAL A 223 17.46 -2.90 0.35
C VAL A 223 16.05 -2.97 -0.22
N PRO A 224 15.72 -3.94 -1.09
CA PRO A 224 14.36 -4.12 -1.57
C PRO A 224 13.45 -4.70 -0.49
N LEU A 225 12.18 -4.23 -0.46
CA LEU A 225 11.07 -4.86 0.22
C LEU A 225 10.09 -5.37 -0.83
N TYR A 226 10.03 -6.69 -1.01
CA TYR A 226 9.12 -7.32 -1.96
C TYR A 226 7.77 -7.62 -1.33
N ALA A 227 6.69 -7.54 -2.13
CA ALA A 227 5.36 -7.94 -1.72
C ALA A 227 5.26 -9.45 -1.41
N ASN A 228 5.94 -10.25 -2.22
CA ASN A 228 5.92 -11.71 -2.13
C ASN A 228 7.17 -12.30 -2.79
N THR A 229 7.31 -13.64 -2.72
CA THR A 229 8.43 -14.37 -3.31
C THR A 229 8.48 -14.33 -4.84
N TYR A 230 7.34 -14.04 -5.50
CA TYR A 230 7.26 -13.87 -6.96
C TYR A 230 7.66 -12.47 -7.40
N LYS A 231 7.90 -11.55 -6.46
CA LYS A 231 8.27 -10.15 -6.70
C LYS A 231 7.26 -9.41 -7.57
N GLN A 232 5.98 -9.71 -7.38
CA GLN A 232 4.88 -9.13 -8.15
C GLN A 232 3.86 -8.42 -7.25
N SER A 233 3.13 -7.47 -7.87
CA SER A 233 2.01 -6.79 -7.22
C SER A 233 0.91 -7.78 -6.81
N GLU A 234 0.27 -7.54 -5.68
CA GLU A 234 -0.91 -8.25 -5.22
C GLU A 234 -2.16 -7.95 -6.08
N LEU A 235 -2.07 -7.00 -7.00
CA LEU A 235 -3.09 -6.77 -8.03
C LEU A 235 -3.16 -7.91 -9.03
N VAL A 236 -2.02 -8.51 -9.40
CA VAL A 236 -1.91 -9.48 -10.50
C VAL A 236 -2.94 -10.60 -10.41
N PRO A 237 -3.11 -11.31 -9.29
CA PRO A 237 -4.06 -12.41 -9.20
C PRO A 237 -5.54 -11.99 -9.25
N ILE A 238 -5.87 -10.75 -8.87
CA ILE A 238 -7.26 -10.29 -8.73
C ILE A 238 -7.66 -9.25 -9.80
N LYS A 239 -6.72 -8.80 -10.63
CA LYS A 239 -6.94 -7.73 -11.59
C LYS A 239 -8.12 -8.00 -12.55
N SER A 240 -8.17 -9.18 -13.13
CA SER A 240 -9.22 -9.54 -14.09
C SER A 240 -10.63 -9.50 -13.48
N GLN A 241 -10.74 -9.82 -12.20
CA GLN A 241 -12.01 -9.78 -11.47
C GLN A 241 -12.41 -8.34 -11.13
N ILE A 242 -11.44 -7.49 -10.74
CA ILE A 242 -11.67 -6.06 -10.52
C ILE A 242 -12.11 -5.39 -11.82
N ASP A 243 -11.44 -5.70 -12.94
CA ASP A 243 -11.79 -5.17 -14.26
C ASP A 243 -13.22 -5.55 -14.66
N ALA A 244 -13.59 -6.82 -14.46
CA ALA A 244 -14.96 -7.30 -14.73
C ALA A 244 -15.98 -6.62 -13.82
N TYR A 245 -15.68 -6.47 -12.54
CA TYR A 245 -16.54 -5.78 -11.56
C TYR A 245 -16.81 -4.33 -11.99
N ASP A 246 -15.76 -3.57 -12.32
CA ASP A 246 -15.86 -2.16 -12.69
C ASP A 246 -16.63 -1.98 -14.01
N LEU A 247 -16.40 -2.84 -14.99
CA LEU A 247 -17.12 -2.80 -16.26
C LEU A 247 -18.62 -3.09 -16.08
N ILE A 248 -18.98 -4.10 -15.29
CA ILE A 248 -20.37 -4.46 -15.05
C ILE A 248 -21.08 -3.41 -14.20
N LYS A 249 -20.43 -2.88 -13.15
CA LYS A 249 -20.93 -1.80 -12.32
C LYS A 249 -21.20 -0.54 -13.14
N SER A 250 -20.26 -0.18 -14.02
CA SER A 250 -20.40 0.97 -14.91
C SER A 250 -21.50 0.76 -15.96
N GLY A 251 -21.58 -0.44 -16.55
CA GLY A 251 -22.64 -0.83 -17.46
C GLY A 251 -24.02 -0.80 -16.79
N PHE A 252 -24.11 -1.24 -15.54
CA PHE A 252 -25.36 -1.18 -14.76
C PHE A 252 -25.80 0.27 -14.51
N ALA A 253 -24.86 1.18 -14.17
CA ALA A 253 -25.15 2.60 -14.04
C ALA A 253 -25.65 3.22 -15.37
N ASN A 254 -25.03 2.85 -16.50
CA ASN A 254 -25.46 3.30 -17.83
C ASN A 254 -26.89 2.82 -18.16
N ASP A 255 -27.17 1.54 -17.87
CA ASP A 255 -28.50 0.98 -18.16
C ASP A 255 -29.61 1.56 -17.28
N LEU A 256 -29.29 1.97 -16.05
CA LEU A 256 -30.24 2.70 -15.18
C LEU A 256 -30.56 4.08 -15.75
N ASP A 257 -29.57 4.78 -16.31
CA ASP A 257 -29.81 6.05 -17.00
C ASP A 257 -30.65 5.83 -18.28
N ASP A 258 -30.29 4.83 -19.09
CA ASP A 258 -31.03 4.50 -20.31
C ASP A 258 -32.47 4.03 -19.99
N ALA A 259 -32.69 3.27 -18.89
CA ALA A 259 -34.01 2.84 -18.45
C ALA A 259 -34.89 3.99 -17.94
N SER A 260 -34.29 5.11 -17.53
CA SER A 260 -35.02 6.34 -17.19
C SER A 260 -35.60 7.04 -18.42
N MET A 261 -35.12 6.70 -19.62
CA MET A 261 -35.62 7.23 -20.89
C MET A 261 -36.85 6.44 -21.33
N ILE A 262 -37.92 7.16 -21.60
CA ILE A 262 -39.16 6.60 -22.15
C ILE A 262 -39.07 6.62 -23.66
N TYR A 263 -39.15 5.46 -24.29
CA TYR A 263 -39.26 5.33 -25.75
C TYR A 263 -40.73 5.27 -26.15
N TRP A 264 -41.09 6.02 -27.18
CA TRP A 264 -42.45 6.06 -27.66
C TRP A 264 -42.55 5.40 -29.04
N THR A 265 -43.42 4.43 -29.15
CA THR A 265 -43.79 3.87 -30.43
C THR A 265 -45.09 4.53 -30.88
N ILE A 266 -45.07 5.18 -32.04
CA ILE A 266 -46.25 5.83 -32.62
C ILE A 266 -46.68 4.99 -33.82
N ASN A 267 -47.84 4.35 -33.71
CA ASN A 267 -48.43 3.57 -34.75
C ASN A 267 -49.38 4.48 -35.58
N ASN A 268 -49.43 4.29 -36.90
CA ASN A 268 -50.24 5.08 -37.84
C ASN A 268 -49.90 6.60 -37.87
N ALA A 269 -48.65 6.93 -37.72
CA ALA A 269 -48.16 8.32 -37.84
C ALA A 269 -48.15 8.85 -39.32
N GLY A 270 -49.22 8.54 -40.07
CA GLY A 270 -49.32 8.92 -41.48
C GLY A 270 -49.24 10.43 -41.66
N GLY A 271 -48.14 10.91 -42.28
CA GLY A 271 -47.91 12.32 -42.58
C GLY A 271 -46.99 13.07 -41.65
N MET A 272 -46.47 12.46 -40.56
CA MET A 272 -45.43 13.06 -39.71
C MET A 272 -44.07 12.96 -40.41
N ASN A 273 -43.41 14.09 -40.54
CA ASN A 273 -42.02 14.16 -40.95
C ASN A 273 -41.10 14.20 -39.71
N ASP A 274 -39.79 14.12 -39.91
CA ASP A 274 -38.81 14.12 -38.83
C ASP A 274 -38.91 15.35 -37.89
N VAL A 275 -39.33 16.50 -38.43
CA VAL A 275 -39.54 17.74 -37.65
C VAL A 275 -40.76 17.64 -36.75
N ASP A 276 -41.83 17.02 -37.27
CA ASP A 276 -43.07 16.82 -36.46
C ASP A 276 -42.85 15.78 -35.37
N LEU A 277 -42.05 14.75 -35.65
CA LEU A 277 -41.63 13.78 -34.66
C LEU A 277 -40.79 14.43 -33.56
N ALA A 278 -39.82 15.29 -33.94
CA ALA A 278 -39.00 16.02 -32.97
C ALA A 278 -39.85 16.94 -32.09
N LYS A 279 -40.83 17.68 -32.65
CA LYS A 279 -41.76 18.50 -31.90
C LYS A 279 -42.67 17.68 -30.98
N PHE A 280 -43.09 16.50 -31.40
CA PHE A 280 -43.87 15.58 -30.58
C PHE A 280 -43.09 15.11 -29.38
N VAL A 281 -41.83 14.66 -29.58
CA VAL A 281 -40.92 14.25 -28.50
C VAL A 281 -40.63 15.41 -27.54
N GLU A 282 -40.42 16.62 -28.04
CA GLU A 282 -40.24 17.82 -27.23
C GLU A 282 -41.45 18.14 -26.36
N ARG A 283 -42.67 18.08 -26.93
CA ARG A 283 -43.92 18.27 -26.19
C ARG A 283 -44.09 17.24 -25.07
N ILE A 284 -43.80 15.96 -25.35
CA ILE A 284 -43.89 14.92 -24.36
C ILE A 284 -42.89 15.17 -23.22
N LYS A 285 -41.67 15.58 -23.50
CA LYS A 285 -40.65 15.89 -22.50
C LYS A 285 -41.05 17.08 -21.64
N VAL A 286 -41.65 18.12 -22.21
CA VAL A 286 -41.97 19.37 -21.48
C VAL A 286 -43.34 19.29 -20.83
N VAL A 287 -44.36 18.85 -21.54
CA VAL A 287 -45.78 18.90 -21.12
C VAL A 287 -46.23 17.56 -20.53
N LYS A 288 -45.47 16.48 -20.74
CA LYS A 288 -45.77 15.09 -20.33
C LYS A 288 -47.11 14.58 -20.89
N ALA A 289 -47.64 15.22 -21.92
CA ALA A 289 -48.85 14.82 -22.62
C ALA A 289 -48.77 15.20 -24.11
N ALA A 290 -49.29 14.36 -24.99
CA ALA A 290 -49.41 14.67 -26.41
C ALA A 290 -50.78 14.17 -26.88
N ALA A 291 -51.42 14.94 -27.73
CA ALA A 291 -52.64 14.50 -28.45
C ALA A 291 -52.22 13.73 -29.72
N VAL A 292 -52.85 12.60 -29.95
CA VAL A 292 -52.69 11.76 -31.17
C VAL A 292 -54.02 11.78 -31.91
N ASP A 293 -53.98 11.66 -33.23
CA ASP A 293 -55.21 11.58 -34.09
C ASP A 293 -55.99 10.28 -33.78
N ASP A 294 -57.27 10.27 -34.11
CA ASP A 294 -58.23 9.22 -33.72
C ASP A 294 -57.80 7.77 -34.05
N ASP A 295 -56.95 7.57 -35.04
CA ASP A 295 -56.44 6.24 -35.46
C ASP A 295 -54.97 5.97 -35.02
N ALA A 296 -54.29 6.94 -34.41
CA ALA A 296 -52.91 6.80 -33.99
C ALA A 296 -52.81 6.37 -32.52
N LYS A 297 -51.92 5.45 -32.25
CA LYS A 297 -51.61 4.99 -30.86
C LYS A 297 -50.17 5.30 -30.53
N ALA A 298 -49.95 5.94 -29.38
CA ALA A 298 -48.64 6.13 -28.80
C ALA A 298 -48.49 5.21 -27.58
N GLU A 299 -47.53 4.33 -27.62
CA GLU A 299 -47.22 3.43 -26.55
C GLU A 299 -45.85 3.79 -25.94
N ALA A 300 -45.84 3.95 -24.65
CA ALA A 300 -44.61 4.21 -23.88
C ALA A 300 -43.93 2.88 -23.54
N HIS A 301 -42.67 2.75 -23.87
CA HIS A 301 -41.87 1.60 -23.54
C HIS A 301 -40.72 2.01 -22.61
N THR A 302 -40.50 1.25 -21.57
CA THR A 302 -39.32 1.35 -20.70
C THR A 302 -38.45 0.12 -20.92
N ILE A 303 -37.14 0.31 -20.81
CA ILE A 303 -36.21 -0.82 -20.88
C ILE A 303 -36.24 -1.52 -19.53
N ASP A 304 -36.51 -2.83 -19.54
CA ASP A 304 -36.41 -3.64 -18.32
C ASP A 304 -34.94 -4.03 -18.09
N VAL A 305 -34.36 -3.53 -16.99
CA VAL A 305 -32.97 -3.81 -16.62
C VAL A 305 -32.94 -5.05 -15.73
N PRO A 306 -32.17 -6.09 -16.10
CA PRO A 306 -32.08 -7.32 -15.28
C PRO A 306 -31.23 -7.09 -14.01
N TYR A 307 -31.72 -6.23 -13.12
CA TYR A 307 -30.99 -5.77 -11.94
C TYR A 307 -30.59 -6.92 -10.99
N GLN A 308 -31.46 -7.88 -10.77
CA GLN A 308 -31.22 -8.99 -9.82
C GLN A 308 -30.01 -9.87 -10.23
N SER A 309 -29.91 -10.23 -11.50
CA SER A 309 -28.78 -11.03 -11.99
C SER A 309 -27.47 -10.26 -11.96
N ARG A 310 -27.49 -8.96 -12.25
CA ARG A 310 -26.30 -8.11 -12.17
C ARG A 310 -25.83 -7.90 -10.73
N GLU A 311 -26.74 -7.62 -9.84
CA GLU A 311 -26.45 -7.49 -8.40
C GLU A 311 -25.88 -8.80 -7.83
N ALA A 312 -26.50 -9.93 -8.13
CA ALA A 312 -26.03 -11.25 -7.71
C ALA A 312 -24.60 -11.54 -8.24
N TYR A 313 -24.31 -11.14 -9.48
CA TYR A 313 -22.98 -11.34 -10.05
C TYR A 313 -21.93 -10.38 -9.46
N LEU A 314 -22.27 -9.11 -9.21
CA LEU A 314 -21.37 -8.16 -8.52
C LEU A 314 -21.05 -8.64 -7.11
N ASN A 315 -22.04 -9.10 -6.36
CA ASN A 315 -21.86 -9.66 -5.01
C ASN A 315 -20.97 -10.91 -5.06
N ARG A 316 -21.10 -11.74 -6.10
CA ARG A 316 -20.24 -12.91 -6.29
C ARG A 316 -18.80 -12.49 -6.58
N LEU A 317 -18.58 -11.55 -7.50
CA LEU A 317 -17.24 -11.04 -7.82
C LEU A 317 -16.55 -10.39 -6.62
N GLU A 318 -17.28 -9.62 -5.81
CA GLU A 318 -16.74 -9.04 -4.58
C GLU A 318 -16.22 -10.12 -3.63
N LYS A 319 -16.99 -11.18 -3.42
CA LYS A 319 -16.59 -12.31 -2.57
C LYS A 319 -15.39 -13.08 -3.17
N ASP A 320 -15.37 -13.26 -4.47
CA ASP A 320 -14.27 -13.97 -5.15
C ASP A 320 -12.97 -13.11 -5.08
N ILE A 321 -13.04 -11.78 -5.26
CA ILE A 321 -11.91 -10.86 -5.09
C ILE A 321 -11.32 -10.94 -3.69
N ILE A 322 -12.17 -10.86 -2.64
CA ILE A 322 -11.73 -10.94 -1.25
C ILE A 322 -11.09 -12.30 -0.98
N LYS A 323 -11.69 -13.39 -1.48
CA LYS A 323 -11.20 -14.75 -1.28
C LYS A 323 -9.86 -14.99 -1.99
N ASP A 324 -9.72 -14.56 -3.25
CA ASP A 324 -8.52 -14.78 -4.05
C ASP A 324 -7.35 -13.89 -3.56
N PHE A 325 -7.67 -12.73 -2.98
CA PHE A 325 -6.69 -11.94 -2.24
C PHE A 325 -6.29 -12.59 -0.91
N MET A 326 -7.07 -13.54 -0.39
CA MET A 326 -6.97 -14.06 0.99
C MET A 326 -7.28 -12.99 2.05
N GLY A 327 -8.19 -12.06 1.75
CA GLY A 327 -8.62 -10.98 2.65
C GLY A 327 -9.60 -11.48 3.71
N LEU A 328 -9.81 -10.65 4.75
CA LEU A 328 -10.85 -10.88 5.74
C LEU A 328 -12.22 -10.59 5.14
N ASP A 329 -13.08 -11.57 5.15
CA ASP A 329 -14.50 -11.42 4.82
C ASP A 329 -15.28 -10.95 6.07
N ALA A 330 -15.51 -9.64 6.14
CA ALA A 330 -16.19 -9.03 7.29
C ALA A 330 -17.65 -9.50 7.44
N GLU A 331 -18.31 -9.98 6.36
CA GLU A 331 -19.68 -10.51 6.46
C GLU A 331 -19.75 -11.72 7.39
N LYS A 332 -18.68 -12.53 7.45
CA LYS A 332 -18.61 -13.71 8.34
C LYS A 332 -18.59 -13.37 9.83
N ILE A 333 -18.30 -12.12 10.18
CA ILE A 333 -18.11 -11.66 11.58
C ILE A 333 -19.27 -10.75 12.03
N GLN A 334 -20.19 -10.36 11.13
CA GLN A 334 -21.27 -9.40 11.43
C GLN A 334 -22.46 -9.99 12.23
N GLY A 335 -22.42 -11.24 12.64
CA GLY A 335 -23.49 -11.85 13.44
C GLY A 335 -23.41 -11.46 14.93
N GLY A 336 -24.54 -11.12 15.58
CA GLY A 336 -24.59 -10.72 16.99
C GLY A 336 -24.12 -11.76 18.02
N ASN A 337 -23.83 -13.01 17.61
CA ASN A 337 -23.37 -14.11 18.47
C ASN A 337 -22.19 -14.85 17.83
N VAL A 338 -21.20 -14.12 17.30
CA VAL A 338 -20.03 -14.75 16.67
C VAL A 338 -19.08 -15.28 17.75
N THR A 339 -18.77 -16.57 17.70
CA THR A 339 -17.86 -17.21 18.65
C THR A 339 -16.40 -16.88 18.31
N ALA A 340 -15.50 -16.92 19.33
CA ALA A 340 -14.06 -16.72 19.11
C ALA A 340 -13.48 -17.66 18.04
N THR A 341 -13.98 -18.90 17.96
CA THR A 341 -13.58 -19.88 16.93
C THR A 341 -13.96 -19.44 15.51
N GLN A 342 -15.16 -18.84 15.36
CA GLN A 342 -15.60 -18.31 14.06
C GLN A 342 -14.78 -17.08 13.64
N ILE A 343 -14.47 -16.18 14.60
CA ILE A 343 -13.58 -15.05 14.35
C ILE A 343 -12.21 -15.55 13.89
N LYS A 344 -11.62 -16.50 14.61
CA LYS A 344 -10.33 -17.08 14.25
C LYS A 344 -10.35 -17.72 12.86
N ALA A 345 -11.39 -18.51 12.54
CA ALA A 345 -11.54 -19.11 11.21
C ALA A 345 -11.74 -18.08 10.09
N ALA A 346 -12.35 -16.92 10.38
CA ALA A 346 -12.48 -15.84 9.41
C ALA A 346 -11.15 -15.13 9.13
N TYR A 347 -10.27 -15.03 10.14
CA TYR A 347 -8.95 -14.43 10.00
C TYR A 347 -7.88 -15.38 9.42
N GLU A 348 -8.13 -16.69 9.36
CA GLU A 348 -7.15 -17.69 8.93
C GLU A 348 -6.51 -17.38 7.57
N PRO A 349 -7.27 -17.07 6.48
CA PRO A 349 -6.65 -16.75 5.19
C PRO A 349 -5.77 -15.50 5.24
N LEU A 350 -6.23 -14.46 5.93
CA LEU A 350 -5.47 -13.23 6.11
C LEU A 350 -4.19 -13.47 6.92
N SER A 351 -4.26 -14.35 7.93
CA SER A 351 -3.13 -14.74 8.78
C SER A 351 -2.06 -15.46 7.97
N GLU A 352 -2.44 -16.45 7.15
CA GLU A 352 -1.51 -17.17 6.28
C GLU A 352 -0.82 -16.25 5.27
N LYS A 353 -1.55 -15.29 4.70
CA LYS A 353 -0.97 -14.31 3.80
C LYS A 353 -0.02 -13.37 4.54
N ALA A 354 -0.40 -12.94 5.74
CA ALA A 354 0.41 -12.10 6.59
C ALA A 354 1.72 -12.78 7.00
N ASP A 355 1.72 -14.09 7.30
CA ASP A 355 2.93 -14.86 7.62
C ASP A 355 3.97 -14.80 6.49
N ARG A 356 3.50 -14.93 5.25
CA ARG A 356 4.36 -14.87 4.06
C ARG A 356 4.92 -13.48 3.83
N PHE A 357 4.12 -12.45 4.04
CA PHE A 357 4.55 -11.06 3.89
C PHE A 357 5.46 -10.62 5.05
N GLU A 358 5.18 -11.05 6.27
CA GLU A 358 6.03 -10.84 7.44
C GLU A 358 7.46 -11.33 7.19
N ALA A 359 7.62 -12.51 6.57
CA ALA A 359 8.94 -13.02 6.20
C ALA A 359 9.71 -12.07 5.26
N GLN A 360 9.02 -11.39 4.32
CA GLN A 360 9.65 -10.39 3.44
C GLN A 360 10.08 -9.14 4.24
N ILE A 361 9.23 -8.68 5.15
CA ILE A 361 9.54 -7.53 6.02
C ILE A 361 10.71 -7.85 6.95
N ILE A 362 10.75 -9.04 7.55
CA ILE A 362 11.86 -9.48 8.40
C ILE A 362 13.17 -9.48 7.60
N GLN A 363 13.18 -10.04 6.39
CA GLN A 363 14.39 -10.04 5.54
C GLN A 363 14.86 -8.62 5.22
N HIS A 364 13.92 -7.72 4.90
CA HIS A 364 14.22 -6.33 4.65
C HIS A 364 14.82 -5.63 5.88
N LEU A 365 14.20 -5.77 7.05
CA LEU A 365 14.67 -5.15 8.29
C LEU A 365 16.01 -5.73 8.76
N LEU A 366 16.22 -7.04 8.66
CA LEU A 366 17.52 -7.66 9.00
C LEU A 366 18.65 -7.15 8.11
N ALA A 367 18.38 -6.91 6.83
CA ALA A 367 19.37 -6.31 5.92
C ALA A 367 19.70 -4.86 6.32
N ILE A 368 18.70 -4.06 6.73
CA ILE A 368 18.91 -2.70 7.25
C ILE A 368 19.67 -2.73 8.57
N LEU A 369 19.31 -3.62 9.51
CA LEU A 369 20.02 -3.81 10.77
C LEU A 369 21.50 -4.16 10.55
N LYS A 370 21.78 -5.02 9.58
CA LYS A 370 23.15 -5.37 9.21
C LYS A 370 23.93 -4.15 8.70
N LEU A 371 23.32 -3.30 7.87
CA LEU A 371 23.93 -2.04 7.41
C LEU A 371 24.22 -1.08 8.58
N ALA A 372 23.33 -1.08 9.60
CA ALA A 372 23.47 -0.27 10.79
C ALA A 372 24.45 -0.86 11.81
N GLY A 373 24.96 -2.08 11.60
CA GLY A 373 25.80 -2.78 12.56
C GLY A 373 25.08 -3.15 13.86
N ILE A 374 23.76 -3.38 13.80
CA ILE A 374 22.92 -3.71 14.94
C ILE A 374 22.52 -5.19 14.85
N GLU A 375 22.79 -5.95 15.92
CA GLU A 375 22.33 -7.32 16.06
C GLU A 375 21.03 -7.33 16.87
N ASP A 376 19.90 -7.44 16.19
CA ASP A 376 18.58 -7.54 16.80
C ASP A 376 17.61 -8.27 15.84
N TYR A 377 16.44 -8.67 16.34
CA TYR A 377 15.45 -9.40 15.55
C TYR A 377 14.07 -8.74 15.65
N PRO A 378 13.43 -8.37 14.53
CA PRO A 378 12.10 -7.77 14.54
C PRO A 378 11.03 -8.82 14.81
N LYS A 379 10.07 -8.46 15.68
CA LYS A 379 8.88 -9.25 16.01
C LYS A 379 7.63 -8.40 15.76
N PHE A 380 6.53 -9.05 15.41
CA PHE A 380 5.28 -8.38 15.09
C PHE A 380 4.14 -8.94 15.93
N ARG A 381 3.26 -8.06 16.39
CA ARG A 381 2.01 -8.43 17.05
C ARG A 381 0.84 -8.08 16.16
N ARG A 382 0.04 -9.07 15.79
CA ARG A 382 -1.10 -8.91 14.90
C ARG A 382 -2.25 -8.14 15.54
N SER A 383 -2.87 -7.24 14.79
CA SER A 383 -4.08 -6.53 15.21
C SER A 383 -5.30 -7.35 14.81
N GLN A 384 -5.90 -8.08 15.75
CA GLN A 384 -7.13 -8.84 15.54
C GLN A 384 -8.28 -8.21 16.32
N MET A 385 -9.48 -8.22 15.74
CA MET A 385 -10.69 -8.03 16.56
C MET A 385 -10.79 -9.23 17.51
N SER A 386 -10.65 -8.98 18.78
CA SER A 386 -10.84 -9.98 19.83
C SER A 386 -12.05 -9.60 20.67
N ASN A 387 -12.71 -10.59 21.25
CA ASN A 387 -13.62 -10.32 22.35
C ASN A 387 -12.74 -9.96 23.56
N GLU A 388 -12.51 -8.65 23.78
CA GLU A 388 -11.62 -8.13 24.83
C GLU A 388 -11.94 -8.71 26.19
N LEU A 389 -13.24 -8.95 26.47
CA LEU A 389 -13.68 -9.56 27.73
C LEU A 389 -13.20 -11.01 27.85
N GLU A 390 -13.37 -11.81 26.78
CA GLU A 390 -12.96 -13.22 26.77
C GLU A 390 -11.44 -13.35 26.83
N GLN A 391 -10.71 -12.50 26.10
CA GLN A 391 -9.24 -12.47 26.11
C GLN A 391 -8.72 -12.06 27.49
N THR A 392 -9.29 -11.02 28.10
CA THR A 392 -8.95 -10.59 29.46
C THR A 392 -9.20 -11.72 30.47
N GLN A 393 -10.34 -12.41 30.36
CA GLN A 393 -10.63 -13.55 31.23
C GLN A 393 -9.63 -14.69 31.06
N MET A 394 -9.23 -15.03 29.84
CA MET A 394 -8.22 -16.05 29.57
C MET A 394 -6.85 -15.68 30.17
N VAL A 395 -6.40 -14.43 29.97
CA VAL A 395 -5.14 -13.94 30.54
C VAL A 395 -5.18 -13.98 32.08
N MET A 396 -6.29 -13.53 32.69
CA MET A 396 -6.46 -13.54 34.13
C MET A 396 -6.54 -14.96 34.73
N GLN A 397 -7.07 -15.95 34.00
CA GLN A 397 -7.04 -17.34 34.44
C GLN A 397 -5.62 -17.91 34.44
N CYS A 398 -4.74 -17.42 33.60
CA CYS A 398 -3.32 -17.80 33.55
C CYS A 398 -2.43 -16.99 34.50
N ALA A 399 -2.98 -15.98 35.21
CA ALA A 399 -2.21 -15.04 36.02
C ALA A 399 -1.40 -15.72 37.18
N ASN A 400 -1.80 -16.91 37.61
CA ASN A 400 -1.08 -17.68 38.63
C ASN A 400 0.12 -18.45 38.04
N ILE A 401 0.28 -18.51 36.72
CA ILE A 401 1.30 -19.33 36.03
C ILE A 401 2.30 -18.45 35.30
N LEU A 402 1.84 -17.26 34.83
CA LEU A 402 2.62 -16.33 34.02
C LEU A 402 3.19 -15.20 34.89
N ASP A 403 4.34 -14.69 34.48
CA ASP A 403 4.93 -13.49 35.07
C ASP A 403 4.14 -12.23 34.73
N THR A 404 4.28 -11.18 35.55
CA THR A 404 3.54 -9.93 35.44
C THR A 404 3.74 -9.24 34.06
N GLN A 405 4.98 -9.29 33.56
CA GLN A 405 5.28 -8.70 32.24
C GLN A 405 4.48 -9.39 31.13
N THR A 406 4.50 -10.72 31.07
CA THR A 406 3.77 -11.52 30.09
C THR A 406 2.26 -11.27 30.19
N ILE A 407 1.71 -11.15 31.41
CA ILE A 407 0.29 -10.82 31.62
C ILE A 407 -0.03 -9.47 31.01
N LEU A 408 0.76 -8.42 31.32
CA LEU A 408 0.53 -7.07 30.82
C LEU A 408 0.66 -6.99 29.28
N GLU A 409 1.62 -7.68 28.69
CA GLU A 409 1.83 -7.74 27.24
C GLU A 409 0.64 -8.38 26.49
N HIS A 410 -0.13 -9.25 27.15
CA HIS A 410 -1.26 -9.96 26.54
C HIS A 410 -2.64 -9.37 26.88
N LEU A 411 -2.70 -8.30 27.69
CA LEU A 411 -3.96 -7.60 27.93
C LEU A 411 -4.38 -6.80 26.69
N PRO A 412 -5.62 -6.96 26.18
CA PRO A 412 -6.02 -6.42 24.88
C PRO A 412 -6.12 -4.89 24.82
N PHE A 413 -6.22 -4.23 25.97
CA PHE A 413 -6.35 -2.78 26.10
C PHE A 413 -5.04 -2.05 26.42
N LEU A 414 -3.90 -2.78 26.52
CA LEU A 414 -2.58 -2.19 26.75
C LEU A 414 -1.73 -2.29 25.47
N THR A 415 -1.00 -1.22 25.18
CA THR A 415 0.01 -1.24 24.12
C THR A 415 1.33 -1.74 24.68
N VAL A 416 2.14 -2.38 23.83
CA VAL A 416 3.45 -2.93 24.24
C VAL A 416 4.37 -1.83 24.77
N ASP A 417 4.27 -0.62 24.23
CA ASP A 417 5.06 0.53 24.65
C ASP A 417 4.69 1.05 26.05
N GLU A 418 3.49 0.75 26.55
CA GLU A 418 3.03 1.13 27.89
C GLU A 418 3.51 0.16 28.98
N VAL A 419 3.80 -1.09 28.61
CA VAL A 419 4.16 -2.15 29.57
C VAL A 419 5.38 -1.81 30.43
N PRO A 420 6.51 -1.30 29.88
CA PRO A 420 7.67 -0.92 30.69
C PRO A 420 7.36 0.17 31.74
N ALA A 421 6.55 1.17 31.34
CA ALA A 421 6.16 2.24 32.25
C ALA A 421 5.19 1.76 33.36
N ILE A 422 4.40 0.71 33.10
CA ILE A 422 3.52 0.09 34.07
C ILE A 422 4.36 -0.74 35.05
N LEU A 423 5.31 -1.53 34.56
CA LEU A 423 6.20 -2.32 35.38
C LEU A 423 7.02 -1.45 36.37
N GLU A 424 7.58 -0.33 35.88
CA GLU A 424 8.31 0.62 36.72
C GLU A 424 7.41 1.21 37.82
N ARG A 425 6.12 1.46 37.54
CA ARG A 425 5.17 1.91 38.56
C ARG A 425 4.83 0.83 39.57
N LEU A 426 4.64 -0.41 39.12
CA LEU A 426 4.39 -1.55 40.03
C LEU A 426 5.58 -1.82 40.96
N GLU A 427 6.80 -1.76 40.45
CA GLU A 427 8.01 -1.91 41.29
C GLU A 427 8.12 -0.81 42.36
N LYS A 428 7.77 0.44 42.00
CA LYS A 428 7.73 1.53 43.01
C LYS A 428 6.62 1.33 44.04
N GLU A 429 5.44 0.88 43.63
CA GLU A 429 4.35 0.58 44.58
C GLU A 429 4.68 -0.59 45.49
N GLU A 430 5.39 -1.61 45.02
CA GLU A 430 5.86 -2.73 45.87
C GLU A 430 6.95 -2.28 46.84
N ALA A 431 7.88 -1.44 46.39
CA ALA A 431 8.89 -0.85 47.26
C ALA A 431 8.27 0.01 48.38
N ASP A 432 7.24 0.80 48.07
CA ASP A 432 6.50 1.63 49.04
C ASP A 432 5.64 0.79 50.01
N ARG A 433 5.27 -0.43 49.63
CA ARG A 433 4.50 -1.36 50.48
C ARG A 433 5.34 -2.21 51.42
N MET A 434 6.66 -2.30 51.22
CA MET A 434 7.54 -3.01 52.15
C MET A 434 7.63 -2.21 53.44
N PRO A 435 7.18 -2.75 54.60
CA PRO A 435 7.36 -2.07 55.88
C PRO A 435 8.85 -1.99 56.20
N PHE A 436 9.28 -0.82 56.63
CA PHE A 436 10.61 -0.66 57.24
C PHE A 436 10.77 -1.69 58.35
N GLU A 437 11.65 -2.65 58.21
CA GLU A 437 12.13 -3.46 59.37
C GLU A 437 12.82 -2.51 60.34
N ASP A 438 12.18 -2.22 61.48
CA ASP A 438 12.79 -1.53 62.59
C ASP A 438 14.02 -2.31 63.05
N GLU A 439 15.19 -1.74 62.91
CA GLU A 439 16.42 -2.14 63.59
C GLU A 439 16.16 -2.09 65.11
N LYS A 440 15.83 -3.22 65.73
CA LYS A 440 15.93 -3.38 67.18
C LYS A 440 17.41 -3.41 67.54
N GLN A 441 17.92 -2.23 67.89
CA GLN A 441 19.16 -2.10 68.65
C GLN A 441 19.12 -2.99 69.95
N GLY A 442 20.04 -3.89 70.00
CA GLY A 442 20.32 -4.62 71.26
C GLY A 442 20.86 -3.70 72.32
N GLY A 443 20.04 -3.43 73.30
CA GLY A 443 20.50 -2.88 74.61
C GLY A 443 20.98 -4.00 75.49
N SER A 444 22.27 -4.04 75.66
CA SER A 444 22.87 -4.77 76.80
C SER A 444 22.50 -4.07 78.10
N ASP A 445 21.96 -4.75 79.07
CA ASP A 445 22.03 -4.27 80.43
C ASP A 445 22.60 -5.40 81.33
N ASN A 446 23.74 -5.05 81.92
CA ASN A 446 24.40 -5.75 83.05
C ASN A 446 23.71 -5.32 84.35
N GLY A 447 23.55 -6.22 85.28
CA GLY A 447 23.43 -5.81 86.64
C GLY A 447 22.81 -6.81 87.57
N THR A 448 23.70 -7.53 88.20
CA THR A 448 23.73 -7.86 89.63
C THR A 448 22.44 -8.07 90.42
N GLU A 449 22.12 -9.18 90.85
CA GLU A 449 22.31 -9.85 92.18
C GLU A 449 21.74 -11.25 92.15
#